data_58a7c20f57b8c92b980ce9731d74f3df
#
_entry.id   58a7c20f57b8c92b980ce9731d74f3df
#
_cell.length_a   1.000
_cell.length_b   1.000
_cell.length_c   1.000
_cell.angle_alpha   90.00
_cell.angle_beta   90.00
_cell.angle_gamma   90.00
#
_symmetry.space_group_name_H-M   'P 1'
#
loop_
_entity.id
_entity.type
_entity.pdbx_description
1 polymer ?
#
loop_
_entity_poly.entity_id
_entity_poly.type
_entity_poly.pdbx_seq_one_letter_code
_entity_poly.pdbx_strand_id
1 'polypeptide(L)'
;MYPLWMLKNLPNMAACHVAIAQDAQGPCNTIVSGDASGLLALLEGVRLIDRGCVDLVIVGGTGTRVNLISWLFRGDINQSHRNDDPAGACRPFDAHRDGIVNGEGAAVLVLETRASAEERGARILARVRGSAQAVDAGNSAATRQTALERLFRDTLALSACEAADVGHVNAHGLSTLEDDRIEATAIARVFGTTPVTALKSYFGHVGAGCGLLELAGSVLALEHDAIPATLNYTTADPACPVQVVQGEPLQNRPPCALKVSMSSTGQVAAVLIDR
;
A
#
# COMPACT_ATOMS: atom_id res chain seq x y z
N MET A 1 -29.02 22.75 8.87
CA MET A 1 -28.01 21.71 8.92
C MET A 1 -28.62 20.52 9.65
N TYR A 2 -28.61 19.33 9.10
CA TYR A 2 -29.15 18.14 9.78
C TYR A 2 -28.35 17.89 11.08
N PRO A 3 -29.03 17.69 12.23
CA PRO A 3 -28.33 17.18 13.41
C PRO A 3 -27.57 15.90 13.05
N LEU A 4 -26.42 15.69 13.60
CA LEU A 4 -25.58 14.51 13.34
C LEU A 4 -24.95 14.43 11.94
N TRP A 5 -25.00 15.48 11.09
CA TRP A 5 -24.36 15.48 9.78
C TRP A 5 -22.85 15.19 9.85
N MET A 6 -22.20 15.59 10.95
CA MET A 6 -20.78 15.33 11.19
C MET A 6 -20.45 13.85 11.40
N LEU A 7 -21.37 13.07 11.98
CA LEU A 7 -21.10 11.67 12.31
C LEU A 7 -20.67 10.86 11.10
N LYS A 8 -21.35 11.04 9.96
CA LYS A 8 -21.00 10.32 8.72
C LYS A 8 -19.62 10.69 8.14
N ASN A 9 -19.01 11.79 8.60
CA ASN A 9 -17.71 12.25 8.14
C ASN A 9 -16.57 11.94 9.13
N LEU A 10 -16.87 11.30 10.27
CA LEU A 10 -15.85 10.91 11.23
C LEU A 10 -15.05 9.69 10.68
N PRO A 11 -13.72 9.70 10.79
CA PRO A 11 -12.87 8.62 10.25
C PRO A 11 -13.20 7.23 10.81
N ASN A 12 -13.71 7.15 12.05
CA ASN A 12 -14.03 5.89 12.71
C ASN A 12 -15.38 5.28 12.30
N MET A 13 -16.21 5.99 11.55
CA MET A 13 -17.57 5.50 11.25
C MET A 13 -17.55 4.23 10.39
N ALA A 14 -16.63 4.11 9.45
CA ALA A 14 -16.50 2.89 8.67
C ALA A 14 -16.21 1.67 9.55
N ALA A 15 -15.24 1.78 10.47
CA ALA A 15 -14.90 0.70 11.39
C ALA A 15 -16.07 0.37 12.35
N CYS A 16 -16.71 1.40 12.93
CA CYS A 16 -17.84 1.20 13.83
C CYS A 16 -19.02 0.51 13.16
N HIS A 17 -19.40 0.93 11.94
CA HIS A 17 -20.50 0.29 11.22
C HIS A 17 -20.19 -1.15 10.79
N VAL A 18 -18.96 -1.43 10.37
CA VAL A 18 -18.53 -2.81 10.08
C VAL A 18 -18.57 -3.66 11.34
N ALA A 19 -18.05 -3.15 12.47
CA ALA A 19 -18.07 -3.87 13.75
C ALA A 19 -19.50 -4.19 14.21
N ILE A 20 -20.43 -3.23 14.12
CA ILE A 20 -21.85 -3.45 14.45
C ILE A 20 -22.47 -4.48 13.50
N ALA A 21 -22.25 -4.37 12.20
CA ALA A 21 -22.86 -5.24 11.20
C ALA A 21 -22.34 -6.68 11.29
N GLN A 22 -21.12 -6.88 11.76
CA GLN A 22 -20.48 -8.21 11.91
C GLN A 22 -20.49 -8.72 13.35
N ASP A 23 -21.16 -8.02 14.29
CA ASP A 23 -21.16 -8.33 15.72
C ASP A 23 -19.73 -8.53 16.28
N ALA A 24 -18.78 -7.71 15.82
CA ALA A 24 -17.40 -7.78 16.26
C ALA A 24 -17.23 -7.10 17.61
N GLN A 25 -16.96 -7.85 18.68
CA GLN A 25 -16.95 -7.40 20.07
C GLN A 25 -15.54 -7.14 20.62
N GLY A 26 -14.51 -7.39 19.82
CA GLY A 26 -13.12 -7.14 20.19
C GLY A 26 -12.67 -5.68 20.07
N PRO A 27 -11.37 -5.40 20.23
CA PRO A 27 -10.82 -4.07 20.05
C PRO A 27 -11.18 -3.48 18.67
N CYS A 28 -11.67 -2.24 18.67
CA CYS A 28 -12.05 -1.51 17.46
C CYS A 28 -11.26 -0.21 17.39
N ASN A 29 -10.31 -0.12 16.47
CA ASN A 29 -9.43 1.03 16.28
C ASN A 29 -9.59 1.62 14.88
N THR A 30 -9.33 2.93 14.78
CA THR A 30 -9.22 3.62 13.50
C THR A 30 -7.90 4.38 13.44
N ILE A 31 -7.09 4.08 12.43
CA ILE A 31 -5.77 4.68 12.25
C ILE A 31 -5.86 5.72 11.13
N VAL A 32 -5.52 6.96 11.46
CA VAL A 32 -5.48 8.08 10.52
C VAL A 32 -4.05 8.57 10.42
N SER A 33 -3.34 8.14 9.39
CA SER A 33 -1.92 8.43 9.16
C SER A 33 -1.64 8.62 7.64
N GLY A 34 -2.54 9.37 6.98
CA GLY A 34 -2.47 9.58 5.54
C GLY A 34 -2.50 8.26 4.76
N ASP A 35 -1.67 8.16 3.75
CA ASP A 35 -1.66 7.04 2.82
C ASP A 35 -1.04 5.75 3.41
N ALA A 36 -0.35 5.87 4.55
CA ALA A 36 0.17 4.72 5.29
C ALA A 36 -0.90 4.04 6.17
N SER A 37 -2.07 4.67 6.37
CA SER A 37 -3.12 4.22 7.31
C SER A 37 -3.50 2.75 7.14
N GLY A 38 -3.74 2.31 5.90
CA GLY A 38 -4.18 0.94 5.63
C GLY A 38 -3.16 -0.12 6.06
N LEU A 39 -1.88 0.08 5.73
CA LEU A 39 -0.83 -0.85 6.19
C LEU A 39 -0.62 -0.76 7.70
N LEU A 40 -0.67 0.43 8.29
CA LEU A 40 -0.56 0.58 9.75
C LEU A 40 -1.72 -0.12 10.48
N ALA A 41 -2.93 -0.10 9.91
CA ALA A 41 -4.06 -0.86 10.45
C ALA A 41 -3.82 -2.37 10.35
N LEU A 42 -3.23 -2.85 9.26
CA LEU A 42 -2.83 -4.25 9.13
C LEU A 42 -1.77 -4.64 10.18
N LEU A 43 -0.76 -3.80 10.37
CA LEU A 43 0.27 -4.04 11.38
C LEU A 43 -0.33 -4.13 12.80
N GLU A 44 -1.30 -3.28 13.10
CA GLU A 44 -2.01 -3.32 14.39
C GLU A 44 -2.84 -4.61 14.51
N GLY A 45 -3.55 -5.03 13.44
CA GLY A 45 -4.27 -6.30 13.42
C GLY A 45 -3.36 -7.50 13.69
N VAL A 46 -2.18 -7.55 13.07
CA VAL A 46 -1.17 -8.59 13.33
C VAL A 46 -0.75 -8.59 14.79
N ARG A 47 -0.46 -7.41 15.37
CA ARG A 47 -0.07 -7.29 16.78
C ARG A 47 -1.15 -7.76 17.76
N LEU A 48 -2.42 -7.53 17.45
CA LEU A 48 -3.54 -7.99 18.28
C LEU A 48 -3.62 -9.52 18.31
N ILE A 49 -3.41 -10.17 17.17
CA ILE A 49 -3.37 -11.63 17.07
C ILE A 49 -2.13 -12.18 17.78
N ASP A 50 -0.94 -11.63 17.54
CA ASP A 50 0.32 -12.08 18.14
C ASP A 50 0.32 -11.98 19.67
N ARG A 51 -0.40 -10.99 20.22
CA ARG A 51 -0.58 -10.83 21.66
C ARG A 51 -1.68 -11.75 22.25
N GLY A 52 -2.38 -12.51 21.43
CA GLY A 52 -3.50 -13.34 21.85
C GLY A 52 -4.70 -12.53 22.34
N CYS A 53 -4.85 -11.28 21.90
CA CYS A 53 -6.00 -10.45 22.27
C CYS A 53 -7.26 -10.86 21.53
N VAL A 54 -7.11 -11.40 20.32
CA VAL A 54 -8.18 -11.86 19.42
C VAL A 54 -7.68 -12.99 18.53
N ASP A 55 -8.60 -13.84 18.07
CA ASP A 55 -8.31 -14.95 17.16
C ASP A 55 -8.44 -14.52 15.68
N LEU A 56 -9.28 -13.52 15.42
CA LEU A 56 -9.58 -13.01 14.08
C LEU A 56 -9.73 -11.51 14.11
N VAL A 57 -9.20 -10.83 13.09
CA VAL A 57 -9.32 -9.37 12.91
C VAL A 57 -9.78 -9.04 11.50
N ILE A 58 -10.77 -8.16 11.40
CA ILE A 58 -11.17 -7.52 10.15
C ILE A 58 -10.35 -6.24 9.99
N VAL A 59 -9.49 -6.18 8.99
CA VAL A 59 -8.67 -5.00 8.69
C VAL A 59 -9.19 -4.37 7.41
N GLY A 60 -9.65 -3.12 7.50
CA GLY A 60 -10.17 -2.36 6.37
C GLY A 60 -9.38 -1.09 6.09
N GLY A 61 -9.32 -0.70 4.83
CA GLY A 61 -8.80 0.59 4.39
C GLY A 61 -9.70 1.16 3.29
N THR A 62 -10.14 2.38 3.46
CA THR A 62 -11.01 3.07 2.49
C THR A 62 -10.58 4.50 2.31
N GLY A 63 -10.83 5.04 1.13
CA GLY A 63 -10.62 6.44 0.86
C GLY A 63 -11.24 6.88 -0.45
N THR A 64 -11.53 8.17 -0.52
CA THR A 64 -11.94 8.85 -1.75
C THR A 64 -11.23 10.18 -1.86
N ARG A 65 -10.68 10.45 -3.04
CA ARG A 65 -10.05 11.73 -3.39
C ARG A 65 -10.77 12.44 -4.54
N VAL A 66 -11.89 11.86 -5.01
CA VAL A 66 -12.68 12.40 -6.13
C VAL A 66 -13.87 13.25 -5.67
N ASN A 67 -14.07 13.44 -4.37
CA ASN A 67 -15.13 14.30 -3.85
C ASN A 67 -14.71 15.78 -3.77
N LEU A 68 -15.67 16.69 -3.89
CA LEU A 68 -15.45 18.13 -3.89
C LEU A 68 -14.71 18.65 -2.65
N ILE A 69 -14.99 18.08 -1.47
CA ILE A 69 -14.35 18.49 -0.22
C ILE A 69 -12.86 18.17 -0.25
N SER A 70 -12.49 16.97 -0.72
CA SER A 70 -11.08 16.58 -0.89
C SER A 70 -10.36 17.52 -1.85
N TRP A 71 -11.01 17.94 -2.92
CA TRP A 71 -10.46 18.90 -3.88
C TRP A 71 -10.21 20.27 -3.26
N LEU A 72 -11.19 20.79 -2.51
CA LEU A 72 -11.08 22.09 -1.84
C LEU A 72 -9.95 22.14 -0.79
N PHE A 73 -9.75 21.05 -0.05
CA PHE A 73 -8.72 21.01 0.99
C PHE A 73 -7.31 20.70 0.48
N ARG A 74 -7.19 19.99 -0.65
CA ARG A 74 -5.89 19.54 -1.18
C ARG A 74 -5.36 20.45 -2.29
N GLY A 75 -6.24 21.20 -2.96
CA GLY A 75 -5.88 21.98 -4.14
C GLY A 75 -5.37 21.07 -5.28
N ASP A 76 -4.58 21.64 -6.16
CA ASP A 76 -3.94 20.93 -7.27
C ASP A 76 -2.47 20.55 -6.98
N ILE A 77 -2.05 20.61 -5.72
CA ILE A 77 -0.69 20.26 -5.31
C ILE A 77 -0.35 18.84 -5.76
N ASN A 78 0.68 18.73 -6.58
CA ASN A 78 1.17 17.46 -7.14
C ASN A 78 0.14 16.69 -8.00
N GLN A 79 -0.94 17.31 -8.45
CA GLN A 79 -1.87 16.68 -9.39
C GLN A 79 -1.26 16.61 -10.79
N SER A 80 -1.61 15.55 -11.54
CA SER A 80 -1.30 15.51 -12.98
C SER A 80 -2.15 16.55 -13.74
N HIS A 81 -1.53 17.23 -14.68
CA HIS A 81 -2.19 18.18 -15.58
C HIS A 81 -2.44 17.60 -16.99
N ARG A 82 -2.26 16.29 -17.16
CA ARG A 82 -2.46 15.58 -18.44
C ARG A 82 -3.95 15.41 -18.77
N ASN A 83 -4.59 16.50 -19.16
CA ASN A 83 -6.00 16.52 -19.52
C ASN A 83 -6.27 16.09 -20.98
N ASP A 84 -5.25 16.05 -21.81
CA ASP A 84 -5.27 15.58 -23.19
C ASP A 84 -5.33 14.03 -23.29
N ASP A 85 -4.78 13.34 -22.29
CA ASP A 85 -4.82 11.89 -22.16
C ASP A 85 -5.02 11.48 -20.68
N PRO A 86 -6.24 11.63 -20.13
CA PRO A 86 -6.49 11.31 -18.71
C PRO A 86 -6.26 9.85 -18.36
N ALA A 87 -6.48 8.91 -19.30
CA ALA A 87 -6.27 7.48 -19.10
C ALA A 87 -4.77 7.15 -18.95
N GLY A 88 -3.90 7.90 -19.64
CA GLY A 88 -2.45 7.77 -19.56
C GLY A 88 -1.79 8.64 -18.48
N ALA A 89 -2.56 9.34 -17.64
CA ALA A 89 -2.02 10.31 -16.70
C ALA A 89 -1.30 9.66 -15.50
N CYS A 90 -1.88 8.60 -14.91
CA CYS A 90 -1.24 7.88 -13.81
C CYS A 90 -0.18 6.91 -14.36
N ARG A 91 1.08 7.29 -14.22
CA ARG A 91 2.23 6.56 -14.80
C ARG A 91 3.44 6.49 -13.86
N PRO A 92 3.32 5.76 -12.74
CA PRO A 92 4.39 5.68 -11.77
C PRO A 92 5.74 5.25 -12.38
N PHE A 93 6.81 5.94 -11.97
CA PHE A 93 8.21 5.72 -12.41
C PHE A 93 8.51 6.03 -13.89
N ASP A 94 7.51 6.35 -14.72
CA ASP A 94 7.72 6.74 -16.12
C ASP A 94 8.40 8.11 -16.22
N ALA A 95 9.27 8.29 -17.22
CA ALA A 95 9.99 9.56 -17.44
C ALA A 95 9.06 10.76 -17.70
N HIS A 96 7.84 10.51 -18.18
CA HIS A 96 6.85 11.54 -18.50
C HIS A 96 5.74 11.66 -17.45
N ARG A 97 5.94 11.12 -16.23
CA ARG A 97 5.02 11.35 -15.12
C ARG A 97 5.00 12.80 -14.71
N ASP A 98 3.87 13.31 -14.32
CA ASP A 98 3.70 14.72 -13.99
C ASP A 98 2.89 14.96 -12.71
N GLY A 99 2.39 13.90 -12.07
CA GLY A 99 1.66 14.06 -10.82
C GLY A 99 0.64 12.95 -10.52
N ILE A 100 -0.07 13.17 -9.43
CA ILE A 100 -1.05 12.26 -8.86
C ILE A 100 -2.34 12.30 -9.68
N VAL A 101 -2.94 11.12 -9.89
CA VAL A 101 -4.32 11.00 -10.35
C VAL A 101 -5.18 10.51 -9.20
N ASN A 102 -6.23 11.26 -8.87
CA ASN A 102 -7.13 10.92 -7.77
C ASN A 102 -8.03 9.74 -8.13
N GLY A 103 -8.29 8.90 -7.12
CA GLY A 103 -9.19 7.76 -7.22
C GLY A 103 -10.02 7.59 -5.94
N GLU A 104 -10.83 6.55 -5.91
CA GLU A 104 -11.54 6.08 -4.73
C GLU A 104 -11.58 4.56 -4.69
N GLY A 105 -11.63 3.99 -3.50
CA GLY A 105 -11.66 2.55 -3.32
C GLY A 105 -11.57 2.13 -1.87
N ALA A 106 -11.78 0.84 -1.66
CA ALA A 106 -11.66 0.19 -0.38
C ALA A 106 -11.20 -1.26 -0.55
N ALA A 107 -10.50 -1.77 0.45
CA ALA A 107 -10.19 -3.18 0.57
C ALA A 107 -10.34 -3.61 2.03
N VAL A 108 -10.70 -4.88 2.22
CA VAL A 108 -10.81 -5.52 3.52
C VAL A 108 -10.09 -6.85 3.47
N LEU A 109 -9.30 -7.12 4.50
CA LEU A 109 -8.62 -8.40 4.72
C LEU A 109 -9.09 -8.97 6.05
N VAL A 110 -9.26 -10.28 6.09
CA VAL A 110 -9.49 -11.04 7.33
C VAL A 110 -8.18 -11.68 7.72
N LEU A 111 -7.66 -11.33 8.89
CA LEU A 111 -6.45 -11.89 9.48
C LEU A 111 -6.84 -12.86 10.58
N GLU A 112 -6.15 -13.98 10.65
CA GLU A 112 -6.29 -14.96 11.72
C GLU A 112 -5.01 -15.79 11.86
N THR A 113 -4.89 -16.54 12.94
CA THR A 113 -3.80 -17.50 13.08
C THR A 113 -3.97 -18.64 12.06
N ARG A 114 -2.86 -19.23 11.62
CA ARG A 114 -2.93 -20.42 10.75
C ARG A 114 -3.77 -21.52 11.35
N ALA A 115 -3.61 -21.78 12.66
CA ALA A 115 -4.35 -22.82 13.37
C ALA A 115 -5.87 -22.59 13.30
N SER A 116 -6.33 -21.35 13.51
CA SER A 116 -7.75 -20.98 13.39
C SER A 116 -8.27 -21.20 11.96
N ALA A 117 -7.50 -20.75 10.96
CA ALA A 117 -7.87 -20.93 9.55
C ALA A 117 -8.01 -22.41 9.16
N GLU A 118 -7.06 -23.24 9.57
CA GLU A 118 -7.05 -24.68 9.30
C GLU A 118 -8.20 -25.40 10.02
N GLU A 119 -8.48 -25.06 11.29
CA GLU A 119 -9.57 -25.65 12.08
C GLU A 119 -10.95 -25.43 11.44
N ARG A 120 -11.20 -24.23 10.90
CA ARG A 120 -12.47 -23.94 10.22
C ARG A 120 -12.48 -24.26 8.72
N GLY A 121 -11.40 -24.88 8.19
CA GLY A 121 -11.27 -25.24 6.78
C GLY A 121 -11.20 -24.02 5.82
N ALA A 122 -10.67 -22.90 6.28
CA ALA A 122 -10.55 -21.70 5.46
C ALA A 122 -9.46 -21.85 4.40
N ARG A 123 -9.70 -21.26 3.25
CA ARG A 123 -8.66 -21.08 2.23
C ARG A 123 -7.70 -19.97 2.64
N ILE A 124 -6.46 -20.32 2.93
CA ILE A 124 -5.41 -19.34 3.19
C ILE A 124 -4.93 -18.79 1.84
N LEU A 125 -5.07 -17.48 1.63
CA LEU A 125 -4.70 -16.82 0.38
C LEU A 125 -3.23 -16.41 0.39
N ALA A 126 -2.73 -15.91 1.53
CA ALA A 126 -1.35 -15.54 1.75
C ALA A 126 -1.04 -15.54 3.26
N ARG A 127 0.23 -15.53 3.59
CA ARG A 127 0.73 -15.43 4.97
C ARG A 127 1.48 -14.12 5.15
N VAL A 128 1.22 -13.40 6.23
CA VAL A 128 2.06 -12.27 6.65
C VAL A 128 3.33 -12.82 7.29
N ARG A 129 4.48 -12.59 6.65
CA ARG A 129 5.79 -13.03 7.13
C ARG A 129 6.38 -12.09 8.15
N GLY A 130 6.19 -10.80 7.92
CA GLY A 130 6.67 -9.75 8.79
C GLY A 130 6.30 -8.39 8.27
N SER A 131 6.44 -7.40 9.13
CA SER A 131 6.11 -6.02 8.82
C SER A 131 6.91 -5.06 9.66
N ALA A 132 7.16 -3.87 9.12
CA ALA A 132 7.83 -2.79 9.83
C ALA A 132 7.14 -1.45 9.56
N GLN A 133 7.43 -0.50 10.43
CA GLN A 133 7.05 0.91 10.26
C GLN A 133 8.18 1.82 10.68
N ALA A 134 8.27 2.97 10.04
CA ALA A 134 9.26 3.99 10.37
C ALA A 134 8.66 5.39 10.16
N VAL A 135 9.38 6.39 10.61
CA VAL A 135 9.04 7.80 10.40
C VAL A 135 10.25 8.52 9.83
N ASP A 136 10.03 9.29 8.77
CA ASP A 136 10.98 10.30 8.29
C ASP A 136 10.85 11.54 9.18
N ALA A 137 11.82 11.74 10.07
CA ALA A 137 11.83 12.84 11.01
C ALA A 137 12.43 14.14 10.43
N GLY A 138 13.11 14.05 9.27
CA GLY A 138 13.85 15.17 8.70
C GLY A 138 13.13 15.96 7.60
N ASN A 139 12.03 15.42 7.09
CA ASN A 139 11.20 16.01 6.04
C ASN A 139 12.00 16.51 4.80
N SER A 140 13.04 15.76 4.42
CA SER A 140 13.83 15.98 3.20
C SER A 140 13.89 14.72 2.35
N ALA A 141 14.21 14.89 1.06
CA ALA A 141 14.39 13.74 0.17
C ALA A 141 15.42 12.72 0.71
N ALA A 142 16.53 13.18 1.28
CA ALA A 142 17.57 12.33 1.81
C ALA A 142 17.12 11.55 3.06
N THR A 143 16.42 12.21 3.99
CA THR A 143 15.93 11.57 5.21
C THR A 143 14.79 10.61 4.91
N ARG A 144 13.92 10.93 3.94
CA ARG A 144 12.84 10.06 3.46
C ARG A 144 13.41 8.80 2.82
N GLN A 145 14.41 8.94 1.95
CA GLN A 145 15.10 7.79 1.36
C GLN A 145 15.73 6.89 2.42
N THR A 146 16.44 7.48 3.40
CA THR A 146 17.05 6.72 4.51
C THR A 146 16.01 5.98 5.34
N ALA A 147 14.86 6.62 5.60
CA ALA A 147 13.75 5.99 6.33
C ALA A 147 13.18 4.79 5.57
N LEU A 148 13.04 4.88 4.24
CA LEU A 148 12.60 3.76 3.39
C LEU A 148 13.62 2.62 3.36
N GLU A 149 14.90 2.92 3.18
CA GLU A 149 15.95 1.89 3.18
C GLU A 149 16.00 1.14 4.52
N ARG A 150 15.86 1.86 5.64
CA ARG A 150 15.76 1.24 6.96
C ARG A 150 14.50 0.39 7.08
N LEU A 151 13.35 0.92 6.68
CA LEU A 151 12.09 0.21 6.69
C LEU A 151 12.17 -1.13 5.95
N PHE A 152 12.78 -1.13 4.76
CA PHE A 152 12.93 -2.34 3.94
C PHE A 152 13.84 -3.37 4.63
N ARG A 153 14.99 -2.94 5.16
CA ARG A 153 15.90 -3.84 5.90
C ARG A 153 15.25 -4.40 7.16
N ASP A 154 14.54 -3.56 7.92
CA ASP A 154 13.83 -3.99 9.12
C ASP A 154 12.71 -5.00 8.76
N THR A 155 11.97 -4.76 7.66
CA THR A 155 10.93 -5.68 7.19
C THR A 155 11.53 -7.03 6.80
N LEU A 156 12.63 -7.07 6.06
CA LEU A 156 13.32 -8.29 5.69
C LEU A 156 13.82 -9.05 6.92
N ALA A 157 14.47 -8.36 7.86
CA ALA A 157 15.00 -8.96 9.09
C ALA A 157 13.87 -9.57 9.95
N LEU A 158 12.76 -8.83 10.16
CA LEU A 158 11.60 -9.31 10.92
C LEU A 158 10.87 -10.47 10.22
N SER A 159 11.01 -10.59 8.90
CA SER A 159 10.43 -11.66 8.11
C SER A 159 11.34 -12.90 7.99
N ALA A 160 12.58 -12.82 8.47
CA ALA A 160 13.64 -13.79 8.23
C ALA A 160 13.79 -14.12 6.72
N CYS A 161 13.78 -13.08 5.87
CA CYS A 161 13.90 -13.17 4.42
C CYS A 161 15.07 -12.33 3.93
N GLU A 162 15.70 -12.79 2.87
CA GLU A 162 16.70 -12.02 2.14
C GLU A 162 16.03 -11.27 0.96
N ALA A 163 16.67 -10.21 0.48
CA ALA A 163 16.15 -9.45 -0.66
C ALA A 163 15.96 -10.31 -1.92
N ALA A 164 16.79 -11.33 -2.11
CA ALA A 164 16.70 -12.27 -3.23
C ALA A 164 15.46 -13.17 -3.19
N ASP A 165 14.85 -13.37 -2.01
CA ASP A 165 13.65 -14.18 -1.85
C ASP A 165 12.38 -13.41 -2.25
N VAL A 166 12.48 -12.08 -2.41
CA VAL A 166 11.35 -11.23 -2.77
C VAL A 166 11.09 -11.30 -4.26
N GLY A 167 9.95 -11.85 -4.64
CA GLY A 167 9.53 -11.99 -6.04
C GLY A 167 9.19 -10.66 -6.70
N HIS A 168 8.55 -9.75 -5.94
CA HIS A 168 8.29 -8.38 -6.39
C HIS A 168 8.10 -7.40 -5.25
N VAL A 169 8.35 -6.13 -5.55
CA VAL A 169 7.97 -5.00 -4.71
C VAL A 169 6.73 -4.33 -5.31
N ASN A 170 5.64 -4.30 -4.55
CA ASN A 170 4.47 -3.49 -4.84
C ASN A 170 4.70 -2.10 -4.23
N ALA A 171 5.18 -1.20 -5.04
CA ALA A 171 5.60 0.12 -4.65
C ALA A 171 4.42 1.02 -4.26
N HIS A 172 4.73 2.11 -3.58
CA HIS A 172 3.75 3.18 -3.35
C HIS A 172 3.42 3.90 -4.67
N GLY A 173 4.43 4.30 -5.45
CA GLY A 173 4.30 4.78 -6.82
C GLY A 173 3.23 5.85 -7.02
N LEU A 174 3.53 7.10 -6.63
CA LEU A 174 2.57 8.22 -6.68
C LEU A 174 2.42 8.85 -8.06
N SER A 175 3.31 8.52 -9.01
CA SER A 175 3.42 9.21 -10.30
C SER A 175 3.90 10.66 -10.19
N THR A 176 4.54 11.03 -9.07
CA THR A 176 5.21 12.33 -8.89
C THR A 176 6.70 12.22 -9.20
N LEU A 177 7.30 13.34 -9.60
CA LEU A 177 8.72 13.33 -9.96
C LEU A 177 9.63 13.01 -8.79
N GLU A 178 9.35 13.58 -7.61
CA GLU A 178 10.23 13.48 -6.45
C GLU A 178 9.98 12.21 -5.63
N ASP A 179 8.73 11.92 -5.28
CA ASP A 179 8.41 10.76 -4.44
C ASP A 179 8.80 9.45 -5.12
N ASP A 180 8.48 9.30 -6.41
CA ASP A 180 8.84 8.10 -7.18
C ASP A 180 10.36 7.94 -7.30
N ARG A 181 11.11 9.03 -7.48
CA ARG A 181 12.58 9.00 -7.51
C ARG A 181 13.18 8.56 -6.18
N ILE A 182 12.66 9.08 -5.06
CA ILE A 182 13.11 8.72 -3.71
C ILE A 182 12.84 7.25 -3.46
N GLU A 183 11.62 6.80 -3.74
CA GLU A 183 11.22 5.40 -3.54
C GLU A 183 12.02 4.45 -4.43
N ALA A 184 12.14 4.76 -5.73
CA ALA A 184 12.90 3.96 -6.67
C ALA A 184 14.37 3.79 -6.24
N THR A 185 14.99 4.87 -5.78
CA THR A 185 16.37 4.83 -5.28
C THR A 185 16.51 3.92 -4.05
N ALA A 186 15.57 4.01 -3.10
CA ALA A 186 15.58 3.17 -1.91
C ALA A 186 15.34 1.69 -2.25
N ILE A 187 14.41 1.40 -3.15
CA ILE A 187 14.14 0.04 -3.65
C ILE A 187 15.39 -0.54 -4.32
N ALA A 188 15.99 0.19 -5.26
CA ALA A 188 17.17 -0.28 -5.99
C ALA A 188 18.36 -0.59 -5.06
N ARG A 189 18.56 0.20 -4.00
CA ARG A 189 19.64 -0.02 -3.02
C ARG A 189 19.45 -1.26 -2.15
N VAL A 190 18.21 -1.64 -1.86
CA VAL A 190 17.92 -2.78 -0.97
C VAL A 190 17.62 -4.04 -1.76
N PHE A 191 16.85 -3.95 -2.83
CA PHE A 191 16.33 -5.09 -3.58
C PHE A 191 17.02 -5.29 -4.95
N GLY A 192 17.89 -4.36 -5.37
CA GLY A 192 18.61 -4.46 -6.64
C GLY A 192 17.67 -4.53 -7.84
N THR A 193 17.67 -5.67 -8.53
CA THR A 193 16.88 -5.89 -9.74
C THR A 193 15.55 -6.61 -9.50
N THR A 194 15.06 -6.67 -8.26
CA THR A 194 13.73 -7.22 -7.97
C THR A 194 12.66 -6.46 -8.74
N PRO A 195 11.72 -7.16 -9.42
CA PRO A 195 10.65 -6.52 -10.17
C PRO A 195 9.78 -5.61 -9.31
N VAL A 196 9.38 -4.47 -9.87
CA VAL A 196 8.54 -3.46 -9.22
C VAL A 196 7.24 -3.30 -9.99
N THR A 197 6.12 -3.31 -9.27
CA THR A 197 4.81 -2.93 -9.81
C THR A 197 4.21 -1.79 -8.99
N ALA A 198 3.44 -0.92 -9.64
CA ALA A 198 2.73 0.19 -8.99
C ALA A 198 1.26 0.20 -9.39
N LEU A 199 0.42 -0.32 -8.51
CA LEU A 199 -0.99 -0.58 -8.80
C LEU A 199 -1.86 0.68 -8.81
N LYS A 200 -1.36 1.83 -8.35
CA LYS A 200 -2.06 3.11 -8.54
C LYS A 200 -2.31 3.45 -10.00
N SER A 201 -1.50 2.91 -10.91
CA SER A 201 -1.73 3.05 -12.35
C SER A 201 -3.09 2.52 -12.82
N TYR A 202 -3.73 1.61 -12.06
CA TYR A 202 -5.05 1.01 -12.39
C TYR A 202 -6.23 1.80 -11.83
N PHE A 203 -6.10 2.37 -10.64
CA PHE A 203 -7.24 2.95 -9.90
C PHE A 203 -6.96 4.34 -9.31
N GLY A 204 -5.79 4.88 -9.56
CA GLY A 204 -5.40 6.18 -9.02
C GLY A 204 -5.06 6.14 -7.53
N HIS A 205 -4.94 7.32 -6.95
CA HIS A 205 -4.60 7.51 -5.55
C HIS A 205 -5.87 7.63 -4.69
N VAL A 206 -6.19 6.58 -3.93
CA VAL A 206 -7.39 6.50 -3.09
C VAL A 206 -7.15 6.98 -1.64
N GLY A 207 -5.96 7.46 -1.30
CA GLY A 207 -5.62 7.91 0.05
C GLY A 207 -5.39 6.76 1.03
N ALA A 208 -6.02 6.82 2.19
CA ALA A 208 -5.83 5.85 3.28
C ALA A 208 -6.11 4.39 2.88
N GLY A 209 -6.95 4.17 1.87
CA GLY A 209 -7.26 2.84 1.33
C GLY A 209 -6.18 2.21 0.46
N CYS A 210 -5.22 3.02 -0.06
CA CYS A 210 -4.20 2.55 -1.02
C CYS A 210 -3.47 1.29 -0.54
N GLY A 211 -2.93 1.34 0.68
CA GLY A 211 -2.07 0.26 1.18
C GLY A 211 -2.72 -1.12 1.15
N LEU A 212 -3.98 -1.23 1.59
CA LEU A 212 -4.71 -2.51 1.59
C LEU A 212 -5.23 -2.89 0.20
N LEU A 213 -5.69 -1.93 -0.61
CA LEU A 213 -6.14 -2.20 -1.97
C LEU A 213 -4.99 -2.75 -2.83
N GLU A 214 -3.82 -2.14 -2.73
CA GLU A 214 -2.62 -2.58 -3.43
C GLU A 214 -2.08 -3.91 -2.88
N LEU A 215 -2.17 -4.13 -1.57
CA LEU A 215 -1.81 -5.40 -0.96
C LEU A 215 -2.72 -6.55 -1.45
N ALA A 216 -4.03 -6.31 -1.58
CA ALA A 216 -4.95 -7.27 -2.17
C ALA A 216 -4.52 -7.64 -3.61
N GLY A 217 -4.02 -6.66 -4.39
CA GLY A 217 -3.42 -6.92 -5.70
C GLY A 217 -2.19 -7.83 -5.62
N SER A 218 -1.33 -7.67 -4.60
CA SER A 218 -0.19 -8.59 -4.38
C SER A 218 -0.65 -10.00 -3.97
N VAL A 219 -1.70 -10.13 -3.15
CA VAL A 219 -2.28 -11.44 -2.83
C VAL A 219 -2.76 -12.15 -4.09
N LEU A 220 -3.46 -11.43 -4.99
CA LEU A 220 -3.89 -11.98 -6.27
C LEU A 220 -2.71 -12.33 -7.17
N ALA A 221 -1.67 -11.51 -7.20
CA ALA A 221 -0.45 -11.79 -7.96
C ALA A 221 0.23 -13.10 -7.51
N LEU A 222 0.30 -13.33 -6.20
CA LEU A 222 0.80 -14.59 -5.63
C LEU A 222 -0.10 -15.78 -5.95
N GLU A 223 -1.42 -15.59 -5.90
CA GLU A 223 -2.40 -16.64 -6.21
C GLU A 223 -2.30 -17.11 -7.67
N HIS A 224 -2.13 -16.18 -8.59
CA HIS A 224 -2.12 -16.44 -10.03
C HIS A 224 -0.71 -16.59 -10.62
N ASP A 225 0.35 -16.50 -9.81
CA ASP A 225 1.74 -16.46 -10.26
C ASP A 225 1.96 -15.44 -11.40
N ALA A 226 1.37 -14.26 -11.23
CA ALA A 226 1.37 -13.23 -12.25
C ALA A 226 1.47 -11.82 -11.61
N ILE A 227 2.65 -11.24 -11.65
CA ILE A 227 2.88 -9.88 -11.16
C ILE A 227 2.33 -8.91 -12.21
N PRO A 228 1.33 -8.08 -11.88
CA PRO A 228 0.71 -7.17 -12.84
C PRO A 228 1.71 -6.10 -13.32
N ALA A 229 1.63 -5.75 -14.58
CA ALA A 229 2.40 -4.64 -15.13
C ALA A 229 1.95 -3.31 -14.53
N THR A 230 2.86 -2.36 -14.44
CA THR A 230 2.51 -0.96 -14.16
C THR A 230 1.94 -0.34 -15.44
N LEU A 231 0.67 0.08 -15.41
CA LEU A 231 0.05 0.71 -16.57
C LEU A 231 0.73 2.05 -16.89
N ASN A 232 0.70 2.41 -18.18
CA ASN A 232 1.22 3.67 -18.69
C ASN A 232 2.74 3.87 -18.52
N TYR A 233 3.46 2.87 -18.01
CA TYR A 233 4.92 2.89 -18.01
C TYR A 233 5.43 2.52 -19.39
N THR A 234 6.02 3.49 -20.08
CA THR A 234 6.50 3.32 -21.47
C THR A 234 7.96 3.74 -21.64
N THR A 235 8.41 4.70 -20.85
CA THR A 235 9.74 5.29 -20.96
C THR A 235 10.42 5.25 -19.60
N ALA A 236 11.55 4.53 -19.55
CA ALA A 236 12.35 4.46 -18.33
C ALA A 236 12.92 5.83 -17.97
N ASP A 237 12.80 6.20 -16.69
CA ASP A 237 13.45 7.39 -16.14
C ASP A 237 14.79 6.98 -15.50
N PRO A 238 15.94 7.49 -15.97
CA PRO A 238 17.24 7.23 -15.35
C PRO A 238 17.30 7.62 -13.85
N ALA A 239 16.44 8.55 -13.41
CA ALA A 239 16.33 8.93 -12.00
C ALA A 239 15.56 7.90 -11.15
N CYS A 240 14.87 6.95 -11.77
CA CYS A 240 14.14 5.86 -11.13
C CYS A 240 14.76 4.50 -11.47
N PRO A 241 15.89 4.10 -10.84
CA PRO A 241 16.69 2.94 -11.23
C PRO A 241 16.08 1.61 -10.76
N VAL A 242 14.82 1.34 -11.08
CA VAL A 242 14.07 0.13 -10.72
C VAL A 242 13.64 -0.66 -11.96
N GLN A 243 13.42 -1.97 -11.76
CA GLN A 243 12.94 -2.88 -12.81
C GLN A 243 11.40 -2.90 -12.79
N VAL A 244 10.78 -1.92 -13.44
CA VAL A 244 9.31 -1.83 -13.50
C VAL A 244 8.76 -2.91 -14.43
N VAL A 245 7.78 -3.68 -13.94
CA VAL A 245 7.04 -4.64 -14.79
C VAL A 245 6.18 -3.85 -15.76
N GLN A 246 6.38 -4.09 -17.08
CA GLN A 246 5.71 -3.37 -18.15
C GLN A 246 5.10 -4.32 -19.18
N GLY A 247 4.07 -3.86 -19.87
CA GLY A 247 3.38 -4.62 -20.93
C GLY A 247 2.61 -5.80 -20.35
N GLU A 248 3.18 -6.99 -20.41
CA GLU A 248 2.56 -8.23 -19.94
C GLU A 248 2.91 -8.52 -18.46
N PRO A 249 2.02 -9.23 -17.73
CA PRO A 249 2.31 -9.70 -16.39
C PRO A 249 3.54 -10.61 -16.33
N LEU A 250 4.38 -10.42 -15.34
CA LEU A 250 5.59 -11.22 -15.15
C LEU A 250 5.29 -12.47 -14.31
N GLN A 251 5.71 -13.64 -14.79
CA GLN A 251 5.50 -14.95 -14.16
C GLN A 251 6.79 -15.58 -13.63
N ASN A 252 6.68 -16.70 -12.96
CA ASN A 252 7.78 -17.54 -12.48
C ASN A 252 8.77 -16.80 -11.57
N ARG A 253 8.24 -16.05 -10.61
CA ARG A 253 9.03 -15.35 -9.57
C ARG A 253 8.84 -16.02 -8.21
N PRO A 254 9.75 -15.81 -7.25
CA PRO A 254 9.55 -16.27 -5.88
C PRO A 254 8.18 -15.84 -5.35
N PRO A 255 7.43 -16.74 -4.66
CA PRO A 255 6.08 -16.45 -4.20
C PRO A 255 6.07 -15.59 -2.93
N CYS A 256 6.75 -14.46 -2.99
CA CYS A 256 6.92 -13.52 -1.90
C CYS A 256 6.80 -12.09 -2.44
N ALA A 257 6.02 -11.27 -1.77
CA ALA A 257 5.76 -9.89 -2.18
C ALA A 257 5.96 -8.93 -1.01
N LEU A 258 6.65 -7.82 -1.27
CA LEU A 258 6.74 -6.71 -0.33
C LEU A 258 5.82 -5.58 -0.79
N LYS A 259 4.90 -5.13 0.08
CA LYS A 259 4.10 -3.93 -0.13
C LYS A 259 4.60 -2.81 0.77
N VAL A 260 4.79 -1.61 0.19
CA VAL A 260 5.17 -0.39 0.92
C VAL A 260 4.12 0.71 0.74
N SER A 261 3.89 1.49 1.78
CA SER A 261 3.08 2.72 1.75
C SER A 261 3.82 3.85 2.43
N MET A 262 3.72 5.04 1.84
CA MET A 262 4.32 6.27 2.35
C MET A 262 3.24 7.33 2.54
N SER A 263 3.35 8.11 3.62
CA SER A 263 2.53 9.29 3.86
C SER A 263 3.33 10.56 3.62
N SER A 264 2.67 11.59 3.12
CA SER A 264 3.27 12.94 2.98
C SER A 264 3.72 13.53 4.32
N THR A 265 3.20 13.00 5.44
CA THR A 265 3.55 13.41 6.82
C THR A 265 4.71 12.60 7.41
N GLY A 266 5.40 11.79 6.59
CA GLY A 266 6.63 11.09 6.95
C GLY A 266 6.45 9.67 7.47
N GLN A 267 5.23 9.19 7.76
CA GLN A 267 5.03 7.80 8.15
C GLN A 267 5.19 6.88 6.95
N VAL A 268 5.94 5.80 7.15
CA VAL A 268 6.12 4.74 6.16
C VAL A 268 5.87 3.39 6.81
N ALA A 269 5.27 2.48 6.07
CA ALA A 269 4.99 1.12 6.52
C ALA A 269 5.23 0.12 5.38
N ALA A 270 5.72 -1.06 5.73
CA ALA A 270 5.86 -2.15 4.78
C ALA A 270 5.41 -3.48 5.41
N VAL A 271 4.91 -4.35 4.57
CA VAL A 271 4.55 -5.73 4.91
C VAL A 271 5.10 -6.67 3.85
N LEU A 272 5.61 -7.79 4.29
CA LEU A 272 6.05 -8.89 3.45
C LEU A 272 5.08 -10.05 3.62
N ILE A 273 4.55 -10.51 2.50
CA ILE A 273 3.62 -11.65 2.41
C ILE A 273 4.19 -12.72 1.51
N ASP A 274 3.86 -13.97 1.78
CA ASP A 274 4.14 -15.10 0.89
C ASP A 274 2.92 -16.03 0.77
N ARG A 275 3.04 -17.01 -0.10
CA ARG A 275 2.03 -18.05 -0.35
C ARG A 275 2.21 -19.23 0.60
#